data_831e2813add37c64ec0f9d736e5aa277
#
_entry.id   831e2813add37c64ec0f9d736e5aa277
#
_cell.length_a   1.000
_cell.length_b   1.000
_cell.length_c   1.000
_cell.angle_alpha   90.00
_cell.angle_beta   90.00
_cell.angle_gamma   90.00
#
_symmetry.space_group_name_H-M   'P 1'
#
loop_
_entity.id
_entity.type
_entity.pdbx_description
1 polymer ?
#
loop_
_entity_poly.entity_id
_entity_poly.type
_entity_poly.pdbx_seq_one_letter_code
_entity_poly.pdbx_strand_id
1 'polypeptide(L)'
;MKDNTKEKLKQWLGENNQIGMDIWEKKYRYNNESFDEWVDRVSGGDAKLRQLISERKFLFGGRALANRGTNKKGSMFNCYSSGYVPDNIEGIMQLNTNLALTYKAQGGQGVSLSKIRPKGTPIGNEFKSDGIVPFMEIFNTTTSSISQGGARKGALMISLDIMHKEAETFITIKSNEDRITKANLSLEINDEFMDAVQKYYDWGETVVIHESREYNGHPIEYDVVPIKLYKLMVETVYDWGEPGCIFTNRFRNYNLMEFDDDYQIETCNPLTDKNMRI
;
A
#
# COMPACT_ATOMS: atom_id res chain seq x y z
N MET A 1 -19.75 34.78 -19.03
CA MET A 1 -19.74 33.29 -19.05
C MET A 1 -18.93 32.64 -17.91
N LYS A 2 -18.07 33.37 -17.19
CA LYS A 2 -17.32 32.83 -16.03
C LYS A 2 -18.16 32.75 -14.73
N ASP A 3 -19.29 33.40 -14.69
CA ASP A 3 -20.12 33.52 -13.47
C ASP A 3 -20.93 32.26 -13.15
N ASN A 4 -21.25 31.45 -14.12
CA ASN A 4 -22.08 30.25 -13.96
C ASN A 4 -21.34 29.01 -13.41
N THR A 5 -20.00 29.00 -13.47
CA THR A 5 -19.20 27.87 -12.99
C THR A 5 -19.29 27.69 -11.48
N LYS A 6 -19.19 28.80 -10.73
CA LYS A 6 -19.26 28.79 -9.27
C LYS A 6 -20.64 28.34 -8.76
N GLU A 7 -21.68 28.80 -9.41
CA GLU A 7 -23.05 28.41 -9.08
C GLU A 7 -23.35 26.95 -9.40
N LYS A 8 -22.99 26.48 -10.60
CA LYS A 8 -23.11 25.06 -10.96
C LYS A 8 -22.32 24.15 -10.04
N LEU A 9 -21.10 24.55 -9.68
CA LEU A 9 -20.26 23.81 -8.75
C LEU A 9 -20.86 23.76 -7.34
N LYS A 10 -21.44 24.88 -6.86
CA LYS A 10 -22.17 24.92 -5.58
C LYS A 10 -23.38 23.99 -5.59
N GLN A 11 -24.20 24.04 -6.62
CA GLN A 11 -25.33 23.13 -6.78
C GLN A 11 -24.90 21.66 -6.80
N TRP A 12 -23.77 21.37 -7.49
CA TRP A 12 -23.25 20.02 -7.61
C TRP A 12 -22.60 19.52 -6.33
N LEU A 13 -21.83 20.33 -5.59
CA LEU A 13 -21.16 19.97 -4.35
C LEU A 13 -22.05 20.12 -3.11
N GLY A 14 -23.08 20.96 -3.18
CA GLY A 14 -23.86 21.44 -2.03
C GLY A 14 -23.46 22.87 -1.65
N GLU A 15 -24.43 23.71 -1.33
CA GLU A 15 -24.26 25.17 -1.16
C GLU A 15 -23.23 25.56 -0.12
N ASN A 16 -23.04 24.77 0.94
CA ASN A 16 -22.15 25.05 2.06
C ASN A 16 -20.80 24.33 1.97
N ASN A 17 -20.49 23.65 0.86
CA ASN A 17 -19.26 22.87 0.72
C ASN A 17 -18.09 23.71 0.16
N GLN A 18 -17.65 24.71 0.93
CA GLN A 18 -16.52 25.56 0.54
C GLN A 18 -15.24 24.77 0.34
N ILE A 19 -14.98 23.75 1.18
CA ILE A 19 -13.78 22.89 1.06
C ILE A 19 -13.78 22.14 -0.28
N GLY A 20 -14.93 21.60 -0.69
CA GLY A 20 -15.07 20.92 -1.98
C GLY A 20 -14.78 21.85 -3.16
N MET A 21 -15.27 23.09 -3.10
CA MET A 21 -15.01 24.11 -4.12
C MET A 21 -13.52 24.48 -4.20
N ASP A 22 -12.86 24.67 -3.07
CA ASP A 22 -11.43 25.00 -3.02
C ASP A 22 -10.57 23.83 -3.53
N ILE A 23 -10.95 22.59 -3.22
CA ILE A 23 -10.27 21.40 -3.73
C ILE A 23 -10.45 21.29 -5.25
N TRP A 24 -11.68 21.49 -5.76
CA TRP A 24 -11.92 21.45 -7.19
C TRP A 24 -11.09 22.51 -7.92
N GLU A 25 -11.13 23.76 -7.48
CA GLU A 25 -10.40 24.89 -8.06
C GLU A 25 -8.87 24.66 -8.07
N LYS A 26 -8.30 24.18 -6.95
CA LYS A 26 -6.85 24.03 -6.78
C LYS A 26 -6.28 22.75 -7.36
N LYS A 27 -7.06 21.67 -7.42
CA LYS A 27 -6.54 20.34 -7.77
C LYS A 27 -7.08 19.77 -9.07
N TYR A 28 -8.36 20.02 -9.38
CA TYR A 28 -9.05 19.33 -10.46
C TYR A 28 -9.32 20.22 -11.67
N ARG A 29 -9.43 21.51 -11.47
CA ARG A 29 -9.62 22.48 -12.55
C ARG A 29 -8.35 22.59 -13.41
N TYR A 30 -8.52 22.55 -14.75
CA TYR A 30 -7.43 22.67 -15.70
C TYR A 30 -7.65 23.89 -16.59
N ASN A 31 -6.63 24.75 -16.77
CA ASN A 31 -6.66 25.92 -17.65
C ASN A 31 -7.89 26.83 -17.50
N ASN A 32 -8.36 27.04 -16.27
CA ASN A 32 -9.55 27.86 -15.98
C ASN A 32 -10.84 27.37 -16.67
N GLU A 33 -10.94 26.07 -16.98
CA GLU A 33 -12.14 25.45 -17.53
C GLU A 33 -13.37 25.73 -16.65
N SER A 34 -14.56 25.81 -17.27
CA SER A 34 -15.84 25.84 -16.59
C SER A 34 -16.17 24.46 -16.00
N PHE A 35 -17.21 24.40 -15.14
CA PHE A 35 -17.66 23.11 -14.59
C PHE A 35 -18.12 22.14 -15.70
N ASP A 36 -18.83 22.64 -16.73
CA ASP A 36 -19.29 21.81 -17.84
C ASP A 36 -18.11 21.30 -18.70
N GLU A 37 -17.12 22.16 -18.97
CA GLU A 37 -15.91 21.76 -19.70
C GLU A 37 -15.09 20.74 -18.89
N TRP A 38 -15.06 20.89 -17.56
CA TRP A 38 -14.44 19.89 -16.68
C TRP A 38 -15.15 18.54 -16.75
N VAL A 39 -16.50 18.52 -16.70
CA VAL A 39 -17.29 17.28 -16.84
C VAL A 39 -17.04 16.65 -18.22
N ASP A 40 -17.00 17.43 -19.29
CA ASP A 40 -16.71 16.96 -20.65
C ASP A 40 -15.32 16.35 -20.74
N ARG A 41 -14.31 17.04 -20.24
CA ARG A 41 -12.94 16.55 -20.22
C ARG A 41 -12.80 15.25 -19.45
N VAL A 42 -13.36 15.19 -18.25
CA VAL A 42 -13.25 14.03 -17.35
C VAL A 42 -14.04 12.84 -17.89
N SER A 43 -15.21 13.06 -18.50
CA SER A 43 -15.99 12.01 -19.16
C SER A 43 -15.33 11.50 -20.45
N GLY A 44 -14.43 12.29 -21.05
CA GLY A 44 -13.82 11.98 -22.35
C GLY A 44 -14.81 12.02 -23.50
N GLY A 45 -15.87 12.82 -23.39
CA GLY A 45 -16.93 12.95 -24.39
C GLY A 45 -18.00 11.85 -24.35
N ASP A 46 -17.89 10.87 -23.44
CA ASP A 46 -18.91 9.83 -23.27
C ASP A 46 -20.16 10.40 -22.61
N ALA A 47 -21.29 10.35 -23.32
CA ALA A 47 -22.56 10.94 -22.88
C ALA A 47 -23.11 10.28 -21.58
N LYS A 48 -22.94 8.97 -21.43
CA LYS A 48 -23.40 8.24 -20.24
C LYS A 48 -22.56 8.59 -19.01
N LEU A 49 -21.24 8.63 -19.15
CA LEU A 49 -20.35 9.07 -18.07
C LEU A 49 -20.60 10.53 -17.69
N ARG A 50 -20.80 11.41 -18.68
CA ARG A 50 -21.17 12.80 -18.46
C ARG A 50 -22.43 12.93 -17.59
N GLN A 51 -23.48 12.20 -17.96
CA GLN A 51 -24.72 12.16 -17.19
C GLN A 51 -24.49 11.67 -15.76
N LEU A 52 -23.80 10.54 -15.58
CA LEU A 52 -23.52 9.95 -14.27
C LEU A 52 -22.71 10.89 -13.36
N ILE A 53 -21.72 11.60 -13.91
CA ILE A 53 -20.92 12.59 -13.18
C ILE A 53 -21.80 13.79 -12.78
N SER A 54 -22.58 14.32 -13.72
CA SER A 54 -23.46 15.46 -13.46
C SER A 54 -24.53 15.15 -12.41
N GLU A 55 -25.06 13.93 -12.41
CA GLU A 55 -26.04 13.43 -11.44
C GLU A 55 -25.40 12.96 -10.11
N ARG A 56 -24.09 13.07 -9.94
CA ARG A 56 -23.33 12.61 -8.74
C ARG A 56 -23.43 11.12 -8.48
N LYS A 57 -23.71 10.30 -9.47
CA LYS A 57 -23.81 8.83 -9.38
C LYS A 57 -22.48 8.13 -9.56
N PHE A 58 -21.50 8.80 -10.18
CA PHE A 58 -20.19 8.27 -10.44
C PHE A 58 -19.13 9.38 -10.43
N LEU A 59 -17.96 9.10 -9.87
CA LEU A 59 -16.75 9.91 -9.99
C LEU A 59 -15.53 9.01 -10.13
N PHE A 60 -14.61 9.43 -10.98
CA PHE A 60 -13.28 8.83 -11.04
C PHE A 60 -12.46 9.14 -9.79
N GLY A 61 -11.44 8.34 -9.53
CA GLY A 61 -10.42 8.66 -8.52
C GLY A 61 -9.73 10.00 -8.80
N GLY A 62 -9.23 10.64 -7.73
CA GLY A 62 -8.71 12.01 -7.80
C GLY A 62 -7.64 12.26 -8.86
N ARG A 63 -6.80 11.25 -9.18
CA ARG A 63 -5.80 11.38 -10.25
C ARG A 63 -6.41 11.45 -11.64
N ALA A 64 -7.42 10.64 -11.92
CA ALA A 64 -8.14 10.72 -13.19
C ALA A 64 -8.87 12.05 -13.31
N LEU A 65 -9.51 12.56 -12.25
CA LEU A 65 -10.14 13.88 -12.22
C LEU A 65 -9.16 15.02 -12.54
N ALA A 66 -7.91 14.90 -12.05
CA ALA A 66 -6.88 15.92 -12.21
C ALA A 66 -6.15 15.86 -13.57
N ASN A 67 -5.95 14.64 -14.13
CA ASN A 67 -5.01 14.43 -15.21
C ASN A 67 -5.66 13.98 -16.54
N ARG A 68 -6.84 13.32 -16.51
CA ARG A 68 -7.51 12.86 -17.74
C ARG A 68 -7.83 14.01 -18.68
N GLY A 69 -7.46 13.88 -19.94
CA GLY A 69 -7.69 14.90 -20.97
C GLY A 69 -6.86 16.18 -20.79
N THR A 70 -5.76 16.12 -20.02
CA THR A 70 -4.81 17.22 -19.84
C THR A 70 -3.45 16.88 -20.42
N ASN A 71 -2.60 17.88 -20.61
CA ASN A 71 -1.19 17.71 -21.00
C ASN A 71 -0.24 17.49 -19.80
N LYS A 72 -0.79 17.28 -18.59
CA LYS A 72 0.02 17.01 -17.39
C LYS A 72 0.70 15.65 -17.50
N LYS A 73 2.01 15.61 -17.21
CA LYS A 73 2.78 14.37 -17.10
C LYS A 73 2.52 13.73 -15.73
N GLY A 74 1.41 13.02 -15.57
CA GLY A 74 1.06 12.35 -14.34
C GLY A 74 0.27 11.08 -14.61
N SER A 75 0.36 10.11 -13.72
CA SER A 75 -0.46 8.91 -13.79
C SER A 75 -1.94 9.22 -13.51
N MET A 76 -2.83 8.46 -14.12
CA MET A 76 -4.26 8.42 -13.75
C MET A 76 -4.54 7.44 -12.60
N PHE A 77 -3.57 6.59 -12.26
CA PHE A 77 -3.66 5.65 -11.15
C PHE A 77 -3.04 6.25 -9.88
N ASN A 78 -3.66 5.98 -8.73
CA ASN A 78 -3.18 6.50 -7.45
C ASN A 78 -2.05 5.67 -6.86
N CYS A 79 -2.17 4.34 -6.93
CA CYS A 79 -1.28 3.41 -6.28
C CYS A 79 -1.05 2.17 -7.14
N TYR A 80 0.10 1.55 -6.90
CA TYR A 80 0.58 0.37 -7.59
C TYR A 80 1.01 -0.67 -6.57
N SER A 81 0.97 -1.94 -6.95
CA SER A 81 1.58 -3.05 -6.24
C SER A 81 2.77 -3.54 -7.07
N SER A 82 3.93 -3.70 -6.44
CA SER A 82 5.14 -4.23 -7.09
C SER A 82 5.45 -5.69 -6.73
N GLY A 83 4.55 -6.35 -5.98
CA GLY A 83 4.74 -7.73 -5.59
C GLY A 83 5.84 -7.93 -4.54
N TYR A 84 6.39 -9.14 -4.52
CA TYR A 84 7.49 -9.49 -3.64
C TYR A 84 8.79 -8.84 -4.07
N VAL A 85 9.54 -8.33 -3.09
CA VAL A 85 10.91 -7.87 -3.30
C VAL A 85 11.80 -9.09 -3.58
N PRO A 86 12.54 -9.12 -4.71
CA PRO A 86 13.46 -10.22 -5.00
C PRO A 86 14.58 -10.30 -3.97
N ASP A 87 14.95 -11.51 -3.55
CA ASP A 87 16.01 -11.74 -2.55
C ASP A 87 17.43 -11.72 -3.17
N ASN A 88 17.72 -10.64 -3.89
CA ASN A 88 19.06 -10.33 -4.44
C ASN A 88 19.22 -8.82 -4.56
N ILE A 89 20.47 -8.35 -4.52
CA ILE A 89 20.77 -6.92 -4.46
C ILE A 89 20.33 -6.18 -5.73
N GLU A 90 20.47 -6.79 -6.89
CA GLU A 90 20.09 -6.22 -8.18
C GLU A 90 18.57 -5.96 -8.22
N GLY A 91 17.78 -6.95 -7.83
CA GLY A 91 16.32 -6.84 -7.79
C GLY A 91 15.84 -5.83 -6.75
N ILE A 92 16.44 -5.81 -5.56
CA ILE A 92 16.14 -4.84 -4.50
C ILE A 92 16.41 -3.41 -5.00
N MET A 93 17.57 -3.16 -5.61
CA MET A 93 17.93 -1.83 -6.10
C MET A 93 17.12 -1.43 -7.33
N GLN A 94 16.81 -2.37 -8.22
CA GLN A 94 15.89 -2.12 -9.34
C GLN A 94 14.50 -1.72 -8.84
N LEU A 95 13.99 -2.43 -7.83
CA LEU A 95 12.71 -2.07 -7.21
C LEU A 95 12.77 -0.66 -6.58
N ASN A 96 13.84 -0.33 -5.86
CA ASN A 96 14.03 1.00 -5.29
C ASN A 96 14.02 2.10 -6.37
N THR A 97 14.63 1.84 -7.52
CA THR A 97 14.55 2.73 -8.69
C THR A 97 13.10 2.89 -9.18
N ASN A 98 12.35 1.79 -9.26
CA ASN A 98 10.95 1.80 -9.68
C ASN A 98 10.06 2.57 -8.69
N LEU A 99 10.34 2.46 -7.38
CA LEU A 99 9.69 3.28 -6.35
C LEU A 99 9.89 4.78 -6.63
N ALA A 100 11.14 5.20 -6.84
CA ALA A 100 11.47 6.59 -7.14
C ALA A 100 10.76 7.12 -8.39
N LEU A 101 10.75 6.34 -9.48
CA LEU A 101 10.06 6.68 -10.73
C LEU A 101 8.55 6.77 -10.55
N THR A 102 7.96 5.87 -9.78
CA THR A 102 6.52 5.89 -9.48
C THR A 102 6.15 7.11 -8.64
N TYR A 103 6.96 7.46 -7.64
CA TYR A 103 6.74 8.68 -6.85
C TYR A 103 6.84 9.94 -7.71
N LYS A 104 7.83 10.01 -8.61
CA LYS A 104 7.94 11.09 -9.59
C LYS A 104 6.69 11.18 -10.48
N ALA A 105 6.09 10.05 -10.86
CA ALA A 105 4.82 9.98 -11.60
C ALA A 105 3.59 10.20 -10.69
N GLN A 106 3.79 10.53 -9.42
CA GLN A 106 2.75 10.83 -8.44
C GLN A 106 1.94 9.60 -7.98
N GLY A 107 2.45 8.39 -8.15
CA GLY A 107 1.87 7.14 -7.64
C GLY A 107 2.36 6.80 -6.24
N GLY A 108 1.60 5.99 -5.50
CA GLY A 108 2.07 5.27 -4.32
C GLY A 108 2.45 3.84 -4.68
N GLN A 109 3.24 3.18 -3.84
CA GLN A 109 3.68 1.80 -4.07
C GLN A 109 3.49 0.93 -2.82
N GLY A 110 3.09 -0.34 -3.05
CA GLY A 110 3.11 -1.40 -2.07
C GLY A 110 4.11 -2.49 -2.47
N VAL A 111 4.86 -2.97 -1.50
CA VAL A 111 5.88 -4.01 -1.67
C VAL A 111 5.81 -5.01 -0.52
N SER A 112 6.13 -6.28 -0.78
CA SER A 112 6.25 -7.30 0.25
C SER A 112 7.70 -7.75 0.42
N LEU A 113 8.17 -7.77 1.66
CA LEU A 113 9.49 -8.27 2.04
C LEU A 113 9.48 -9.76 2.42
N SER A 114 8.35 -10.44 2.28
CA SER A 114 8.14 -11.81 2.76
C SER A 114 9.09 -12.85 2.15
N LYS A 115 9.71 -12.54 1.02
CA LYS A 115 10.71 -13.39 0.36
C LYS A 115 12.15 -13.01 0.64
N ILE A 116 12.40 -11.89 1.33
CA ILE A 116 13.76 -11.50 1.72
C ILE A 116 14.24 -12.42 2.84
N ARG A 117 15.46 -12.92 2.71
CA ARG A 117 16.07 -13.78 3.74
C ARG A 117 16.24 -13.04 5.07
N PRO A 118 15.94 -13.71 6.20
CA PRO A 118 16.06 -13.08 7.51
C PRO A 118 17.52 -12.87 7.91
N LYS A 119 17.71 -12.01 8.90
CA LYS A 119 19.01 -11.75 9.52
C LYS A 119 19.68 -13.03 10.00
N GLY A 120 20.98 -13.13 9.69
CA GLY A 120 21.81 -14.27 10.07
C GLY A 120 21.78 -15.42 9.05
N THR A 121 20.95 -15.36 7.99
CA THR A 121 20.98 -16.33 6.88
C THR A 121 22.32 -16.29 6.17
N PRO A 122 22.97 -17.43 5.88
CA PRO A 122 24.22 -17.46 5.14
C PRO A 122 24.09 -16.83 3.75
N ILE A 123 25.15 -16.12 3.34
CA ILE A 123 25.34 -15.60 1.98
C ILE A 123 26.66 -16.15 1.48
N GLY A 124 26.60 -17.17 0.63
CA GLY A 124 27.79 -17.92 0.27
C GLY A 124 28.43 -18.56 1.50
N ASN A 125 29.77 -18.61 1.52
CA ASN A 125 30.51 -19.29 2.58
C ASN A 125 31.00 -18.36 3.71
N GLU A 126 30.97 -17.04 3.52
CA GLU A 126 31.69 -16.09 4.39
C GLU A 126 30.78 -15.04 5.04
N PHE A 127 29.63 -14.72 4.45
CA PHE A 127 28.81 -13.63 4.89
C PHE A 127 27.46 -14.09 5.47
N LYS A 128 26.83 -13.20 6.20
CA LYS A 128 25.46 -13.39 6.72
C LYS A 128 24.61 -12.19 6.38
N SER A 129 23.33 -12.45 6.15
CA SER A 129 22.33 -11.41 5.87
C SER A 129 22.13 -10.50 7.09
N ASP A 130 21.95 -9.21 6.85
CA ASP A 130 21.47 -8.24 7.84
C ASP A 130 19.94 -8.20 7.95
N GLY A 131 19.23 -9.02 7.15
CA GLY A 131 17.78 -9.15 7.18
C GLY A 131 17.03 -8.06 6.43
N ILE A 132 15.76 -7.85 6.83
CA ILE A 132 14.83 -6.94 6.14
C ILE A 132 15.08 -5.47 6.44
N VAL A 133 15.58 -5.14 7.64
CA VAL A 133 15.63 -3.77 8.17
C VAL A 133 16.44 -2.80 7.30
N PRO A 134 17.66 -3.13 6.81
CA PRO A 134 18.42 -2.22 5.95
C PRO A 134 17.70 -1.87 4.66
N PHE A 135 16.95 -2.79 4.07
CA PHE A 135 16.19 -2.56 2.85
C PHE A 135 14.94 -1.70 3.13
N MET A 136 14.29 -1.89 4.27
CA MET A 136 13.22 -0.99 4.71
C MET A 136 13.72 0.45 4.83
N GLU A 137 14.94 0.67 5.33
CA GLU A 137 15.55 1.99 5.44
C GLU A 137 15.86 2.63 4.09
N ILE A 138 16.39 1.86 3.13
CA ILE A 138 16.62 2.33 1.76
C ILE A 138 15.29 2.81 1.15
N PHE A 139 14.24 2.01 1.24
CA PHE A 139 12.92 2.36 0.69
C PHE A 139 12.30 3.56 1.42
N ASN A 140 12.43 3.62 2.75
CA ASN A 140 11.97 4.74 3.57
C ASN A 140 12.67 6.05 3.19
N THR A 141 13.99 6.01 3.00
CA THR A 141 14.80 7.15 2.58
C THR A 141 14.42 7.62 1.18
N THR A 142 14.27 6.71 0.23
CA THR A 142 13.79 7.01 -1.12
C THR A 142 12.42 7.69 -1.08
N THR A 143 11.50 7.14 -0.27
CA THR A 143 10.14 7.70 -0.10
C THR A 143 10.17 9.12 0.48
N SER A 144 11.07 9.40 1.43
CA SER A 144 11.21 10.73 2.02
C SER A 144 11.86 11.75 1.09
N SER A 145 12.78 11.28 0.24
CA SER A 145 13.61 12.13 -0.63
C SER A 145 12.91 12.52 -1.93
N ILE A 146 12.09 11.62 -2.50
CA ILE A 146 11.41 11.87 -3.76
C ILE A 146 10.04 12.53 -3.51
N SER A 147 9.92 13.79 -3.88
CA SER A 147 8.67 14.52 -3.78
C SER A 147 7.91 14.52 -5.11
N GLN A 148 6.59 14.51 -5.02
CA GLN A 148 5.68 14.57 -6.17
C GLN A 148 5.50 16.04 -6.60
N GLY A 149 6.51 16.62 -7.26
CA GLY A 149 6.42 17.99 -7.78
C GLY A 149 6.19 19.06 -6.69
N GLY A 150 6.72 18.87 -5.49
CA GLY A 150 6.62 19.80 -4.37
C GLY A 150 5.33 19.74 -3.55
N ALA A 151 4.28 19.07 -4.04
CA ALA A 151 2.96 19.09 -3.39
C ALA A 151 2.66 17.88 -2.49
N ARG A 152 3.33 16.75 -2.68
CA ARG A 152 3.10 15.51 -1.91
C ARG A 152 4.37 14.66 -1.87
N LYS A 153 4.66 14.04 -0.74
CA LYS A 153 5.73 13.04 -0.60
C LYS A 153 5.31 11.71 -1.21
N GLY A 154 6.27 10.83 -1.49
CA GLY A 154 6.00 9.45 -1.87
C GLY A 154 5.08 8.77 -0.85
N ALA A 155 4.34 7.76 -1.29
CA ALA A 155 3.50 6.93 -0.43
C ALA A 155 3.95 5.48 -0.60
N LEU A 156 4.42 4.87 0.48
CA LEU A 156 4.92 3.51 0.53
C LEU A 156 4.14 2.69 1.55
N MET A 157 3.80 1.47 1.19
CA MET A 157 3.39 0.43 2.11
C MET A 157 4.38 -0.73 2.00
N ILE A 158 4.86 -1.20 3.13
CA ILE A 158 5.68 -2.40 3.22
C ILE A 158 4.88 -3.46 3.97
N SER A 159 4.77 -4.65 3.39
CA SER A 159 4.16 -5.80 4.05
C SER A 159 5.19 -6.88 4.34
N LEU A 160 4.87 -7.72 5.34
CA LEU A 160 5.65 -8.88 5.73
C LEU A 160 4.72 -10.00 6.18
N ASP A 161 5.01 -11.23 5.75
CA ASP A 161 4.34 -12.42 6.27
C ASP A 161 4.55 -12.52 7.79
N ILE A 162 3.45 -12.68 8.54
CA ILE A 162 3.47 -12.81 10.00
C ILE A 162 4.30 -14.01 10.46
N MET A 163 4.43 -15.02 9.60
CA MET A 163 5.24 -16.20 9.87
C MET A 163 6.73 -16.00 9.57
N HIS A 164 7.14 -14.82 9.04
CA HIS A 164 8.54 -14.53 8.76
C HIS A 164 9.36 -14.45 10.07
N LYS A 165 10.61 -14.97 10.05
CA LYS A 165 11.48 -15.01 11.24
C LYS A 165 11.72 -13.63 11.90
N GLU A 166 11.63 -12.54 11.13
CA GLU A 166 11.79 -11.16 11.63
C GLU A 166 10.44 -10.44 11.87
N ALA A 167 9.32 -11.18 11.99
CA ALA A 167 8.01 -10.56 12.21
C ALA A 167 7.95 -9.73 13.50
N GLU A 168 8.59 -10.17 14.58
CA GLU A 168 8.67 -9.42 15.85
C GLU A 168 9.39 -8.07 15.66
N THR A 169 10.53 -8.07 14.97
CA THR A 169 11.28 -6.85 14.62
C THR A 169 10.43 -5.91 13.76
N PHE A 170 9.74 -6.47 12.76
CA PHE A 170 8.88 -5.69 11.88
C PHE A 170 7.72 -5.02 12.63
N ILE A 171 7.08 -5.74 13.55
CA ILE A 171 5.99 -5.21 14.37
C ILE A 171 6.45 -4.00 15.19
N THR A 172 7.64 -4.11 15.81
CA THR A 172 8.10 -3.15 16.82
C THR A 172 9.01 -2.05 16.29
N ILE A 173 9.41 -2.09 15.02
CA ILE A 173 10.45 -1.19 14.48
C ILE A 173 10.10 0.30 14.60
N LYS A 174 8.83 0.66 14.50
CA LYS A 174 8.39 2.05 14.66
C LYS A 174 8.29 2.46 16.13
N SER A 175 7.79 1.58 16.98
CA SER A 175 7.55 1.87 18.39
C SER A 175 8.84 1.93 19.21
N ASN A 176 9.78 1.03 18.92
CA ASN A 176 11.01 0.94 19.70
C ASN A 176 12.14 1.87 19.20
N GLU A 177 12.17 2.17 17.90
CA GLU A 177 13.33 2.81 17.29
C GLU A 177 12.99 4.11 16.54
N ASP A 178 11.72 4.51 16.48
CA ASP A 178 11.25 5.68 15.68
C ASP A 178 11.76 5.64 14.22
N ARG A 179 11.92 4.43 13.67
CA ARG A 179 12.44 4.17 12.33
C ARG A 179 11.28 3.94 11.36
N ILE A 180 11.58 3.99 10.06
CA ILE A 180 10.61 3.69 8.98
C ILE A 180 9.36 4.58 9.04
N THR A 181 9.55 5.86 9.31
CA THR A 181 8.45 6.83 9.52
C THR A 181 7.71 7.26 8.23
N LYS A 182 8.20 6.88 7.05
CA LYS A 182 7.64 7.29 5.74
C LYS A 182 6.95 6.14 4.99
N ALA A 183 6.91 4.95 5.56
CA ALA A 183 6.16 3.81 5.05
C ALA A 183 5.05 3.41 6.02
N ASN A 184 3.89 2.98 5.52
CA ASN A 184 2.92 2.22 6.30
C ASN A 184 3.39 0.78 6.38
N LEU A 185 3.24 0.12 7.53
CA LEU A 185 3.60 -1.27 7.72
C LEU A 185 2.34 -2.12 7.84
N SER A 186 2.33 -3.29 7.23
CA SER A 186 1.22 -4.25 7.30
C SER A 186 1.72 -5.67 7.38
N LEU A 187 1.05 -6.50 8.17
CA LEU A 187 1.33 -7.93 8.28
C LEU A 187 0.42 -8.71 7.35
N GLU A 188 1.00 -9.64 6.63
CA GLU A 188 0.30 -10.63 5.80
C GLU A 188 -0.04 -11.82 6.71
N ILE A 189 -1.31 -11.94 7.07
CA ILE A 189 -1.81 -12.94 8.02
C ILE A 189 -2.52 -14.03 7.24
N ASN A 190 -2.12 -15.29 7.49
CA ASN A 190 -2.76 -16.48 6.93
C ASN A 190 -3.74 -17.13 7.91
N ASP A 191 -4.57 -18.04 7.40
CA ASP A 191 -5.58 -18.73 8.19
C ASP A 191 -4.94 -19.64 9.25
N GLU A 192 -3.82 -20.30 8.95
CA GLU A 192 -3.09 -21.17 9.89
C GLU A 192 -2.66 -20.41 11.15
N PHE A 193 -2.12 -19.20 10.98
CA PHE A 193 -1.77 -18.31 12.09
C PHE A 193 -3.01 -17.98 12.94
N MET A 194 -4.12 -17.60 12.29
CA MET A 194 -5.34 -17.23 13.01
C MET A 194 -5.99 -18.43 13.70
N ASP A 195 -5.98 -19.61 13.11
CA ASP A 195 -6.48 -20.85 13.72
C ASP A 195 -5.67 -21.20 14.97
N ALA A 196 -4.36 -21.02 14.95
CA ALA A 196 -3.50 -21.22 16.11
C ALA A 196 -3.77 -20.20 17.24
N VAL A 197 -4.04 -18.93 16.88
CA VAL A 197 -4.47 -17.91 17.84
C VAL A 197 -5.83 -18.25 18.43
N GLN A 198 -6.79 -18.71 17.61
CA GLN A 198 -8.12 -19.09 18.05
C GLN A 198 -8.08 -20.23 19.06
N LYS A 199 -7.25 -21.26 18.84
CA LYS A 199 -7.05 -22.39 19.80
C LYS A 199 -6.61 -21.91 21.18
N TYR A 200 -5.79 -20.88 21.26
CA TYR A 200 -5.40 -20.30 22.53
C TYR A 200 -6.59 -19.68 23.27
N TYR A 201 -7.44 -18.94 22.57
CA TYR A 201 -8.59 -18.29 23.20
C TYR A 201 -9.72 -19.28 23.56
N ASP A 202 -9.92 -20.32 22.76
CA ASP A 202 -10.97 -21.31 22.99
C ASP A 202 -10.59 -22.33 24.08
N TRP A 203 -9.32 -22.76 24.12
CA TRP A 203 -8.89 -23.89 24.96
C TRP A 203 -7.65 -23.62 25.79
N GLY A 204 -7.05 -22.45 25.75
CA GLY A 204 -5.80 -22.13 26.43
C GLY A 204 -4.57 -22.83 25.84
N GLU A 205 -4.69 -23.41 24.65
CA GLU A 205 -3.62 -24.15 23.99
C GLU A 205 -2.63 -23.18 23.31
N THR A 206 -1.36 -23.27 23.71
CA THR A 206 -0.27 -22.56 23.02
C THR A 206 0.28 -23.41 21.89
N VAL A 207 -0.02 -23.04 20.65
CA VAL A 207 0.48 -23.71 19.46
C VAL A 207 1.87 -23.17 19.12
N VAL A 208 2.78 -24.08 18.73
CA VAL A 208 4.08 -23.76 18.12
C VAL A 208 4.06 -24.27 16.70
N ILE A 209 4.28 -23.39 15.72
CA ILE A 209 4.36 -23.75 14.31
C ILE A 209 5.84 -23.81 13.94
N HIS A 210 6.27 -24.95 13.39
CA HIS A 210 7.62 -25.12 12.89
C HIS A 210 7.69 -24.69 11.43
N GLU A 211 8.36 -23.57 11.17
CA GLU A 211 8.58 -23.03 9.83
C GLU A 211 9.88 -23.55 9.24
N SER A 212 9.80 -23.95 7.97
CA SER A 212 10.96 -24.31 7.15
C SER A 212 10.90 -23.54 5.84
N ARG A 213 11.84 -22.65 5.62
CA ARG A 213 11.91 -21.83 4.39
C ARG A 213 13.28 -21.93 3.77
N GLU A 214 13.30 -21.93 2.45
CA GLU A 214 14.54 -21.94 1.67
C GLU A 214 14.80 -20.55 1.08
N TYR A 215 16.02 -20.07 1.28
CA TYR A 215 16.50 -18.81 0.72
C TYR A 215 17.78 -19.06 -0.09
N ASN A 216 17.66 -19.04 -1.40
CA ASN A 216 18.80 -19.26 -2.34
C ASN A 216 19.63 -20.50 -2.02
N GLY A 217 18.96 -21.65 -1.79
CA GLY A 217 19.62 -22.92 -1.47
C GLY A 217 20.01 -23.10 0.00
N HIS A 218 19.68 -22.15 0.87
CA HIS A 218 19.91 -22.24 2.32
C HIS A 218 18.59 -22.46 3.06
N PRO A 219 18.29 -23.67 3.54
CA PRO A 219 17.13 -23.92 4.38
C PRO A 219 17.31 -23.28 5.77
N ILE A 220 16.26 -22.64 6.25
CA ILE A 220 16.21 -22.02 7.58
C ILE A 220 14.99 -22.57 8.29
N GLU A 221 15.22 -23.15 9.45
CA GLU A 221 14.18 -23.67 10.32
C GLU A 221 14.07 -22.80 11.58
N TYR A 222 12.85 -22.53 12.02
CA TYR A 222 12.57 -21.78 13.23
C TYR A 222 11.14 -21.99 13.71
N ASP A 223 10.92 -21.73 14.98
CA ASP A 223 9.59 -21.85 15.58
C ASP A 223 8.90 -20.49 15.64
N VAL A 224 7.61 -20.50 15.31
CA VAL A 224 6.71 -19.37 15.46
C VAL A 224 5.67 -19.71 16.52
N VAL A 225 5.46 -18.80 17.45
CA VAL A 225 4.42 -18.90 18.48
C VAL A 225 3.34 -17.86 18.22
N PRO A 226 2.28 -18.20 17.46
CA PRO A 226 1.31 -17.23 16.93
C PRO A 226 0.70 -16.33 17.98
N ILE A 227 0.32 -16.88 19.16
CA ILE A 227 -0.29 -16.07 20.21
C ILE A 227 0.64 -14.97 20.77
N LYS A 228 1.96 -15.19 20.78
CA LYS A 228 2.92 -14.16 21.20
C LYS A 228 2.99 -13.01 20.22
N LEU A 229 3.09 -13.33 18.92
CA LEU A 229 3.11 -12.33 17.87
C LEU A 229 1.78 -11.58 17.78
N TYR A 230 0.66 -12.28 17.96
CA TYR A 230 -0.66 -11.66 17.97
C TYR A 230 -0.81 -10.64 19.10
N LYS A 231 -0.43 -11.00 20.33
CA LYS A 231 -0.47 -10.08 21.48
C LYS A 231 0.42 -8.87 21.26
N LEU A 232 1.66 -9.08 20.80
CA LEU A 232 2.60 -8.01 20.48
C LEU A 232 2.02 -7.08 19.39
N MET A 233 1.44 -7.64 18.34
CA MET A 233 0.79 -6.86 17.28
C MET A 233 -0.36 -6.02 17.83
N VAL A 234 -1.25 -6.61 18.64
CA VAL A 234 -2.40 -5.90 19.22
C VAL A 234 -1.95 -4.76 20.13
N GLU A 235 -0.96 -4.97 20.98
CA GLU A 235 -0.36 -3.95 21.85
C GLU A 235 0.24 -2.81 21.00
N THR A 236 1.04 -3.15 19.99
CA THR A 236 1.67 -2.15 19.13
C THR A 236 0.63 -1.36 18.31
N VAL A 237 -0.40 -2.02 17.81
CA VAL A 237 -1.51 -1.36 17.08
C VAL A 237 -2.29 -0.43 18.01
N TYR A 238 -2.53 -0.83 19.27
CA TYR A 238 -3.22 -0.01 20.25
C TYR A 238 -2.46 1.30 20.52
N ASP A 239 -1.13 1.21 20.68
CA ASP A 239 -0.30 2.36 21.03
C ASP A 239 0.04 3.25 19.81
N TRP A 240 0.24 2.67 18.62
CA TRP A 240 0.80 3.35 17.45
C TRP A 240 -0.12 3.37 16.22
N GLY A 241 -1.19 2.58 16.20
CA GLY A 241 -2.09 2.45 15.04
C GLY A 241 -1.50 1.64 13.87
N GLU A 242 -0.34 1.03 14.04
CA GLU A 242 0.36 0.15 13.08
C GLU A 242 1.03 -1.02 13.82
N PRO A 243 1.32 -2.16 13.13
CA PRO A 243 1.07 -2.45 11.70
C PRO A 243 -0.41 -2.71 11.37
N GLY A 244 -0.80 -2.51 10.11
CA GLY A 244 -2.08 -2.99 9.58
C GLY A 244 -2.09 -4.51 9.39
N CYS A 245 -3.28 -5.09 9.13
CA CYS A 245 -3.47 -6.53 8.89
C CYS A 245 -4.02 -6.77 7.49
N ILE A 246 -3.43 -7.72 6.77
CA ILE A 246 -3.85 -8.18 5.44
C ILE A 246 -4.12 -9.67 5.54
N PHE A 247 -5.39 -10.09 5.42
CA PHE A 247 -5.76 -11.50 5.47
C PHE A 247 -5.59 -12.14 4.08
N THR A 248 -4.43 -12.74 3.84
CA THR A 248 -3.96 -13.17 2.52
C THR A 248 -4.83 -14.25 1.89
N ASN A 249 -5.29 -15.26 2.66
CA ASN A 249 -6.17 -16.30 2.16
C ASN A 249 -7.49 -15.73 1.66
N ARG A 250 -8.08 -14.78 2.38
CA ARG A 250 -9.32 -14.12 1.95
C ARG A 250 -9.16 -13.32 0.67
N PHE A 251 -8.04 -12.62 0.53
CA PHE A 251 -7.71 -11.91 -0.70
C PHE A 251 -7.63 -12.83 -1.91
N ARG A 252 -6.96 -13.98 -1.74
CA ARG A 252 -6.80 -14.98 -2.81
C ARG A 252 -8.10 -15.65 -3.15
N ASN A 253 -8.89 -16.04 -2.15
CA ASN A 253 -10.18 -16.72 -2.33
C ASN A 253 -11.25 -15.86 -3.03
N TYR A 254 -11.12 -14.52 -2.99
CA TYR A 254 -12.01 -13.58 -3.66
C TYR A 254 -11.36 -12.88 -4.86
N ASN A 255 -10.29 -13.46 -5.40
CA ASN A 255 -9.62 -12.94 -6.58
C ASN A 255 -10.50 -13.13 -7.82
N LEU A 256 -10.92 -12.03 -8.44
CA LEU A 256 -11.71 -12.08 -9.68
C LEU A 256 -10.94 -12.60 -10.90
N MET A 257 -9.61 -12.71 -10.78
CA MET A 257 -8.70 -13.22 -11.81
C MET A 257 -8.22 -14.65 -11.50
N GLU A 258 -8.91 -15.39 -10.61
CA GLU A 258 -8.53 -16.77 -10.24
C GLU A 258 -8.58 -17.77 -11.40
N PHE A 259 -9.27 -17.39 -12.50
CA PHE A 259 -9.31 -18.18 -13.73
C PHE A 259 -8.02 -18.09 -14.56
N ASP A 260 -7.11 -17.21 -14.20
CA ASP A 260 -5.81 -17.02 -14.85
C ASP A 260 -4.71 -17.50 -13.89
N ASP A 261 -4.16 -18.69 -14.18
CA ASP A 261 -3.14 -19.34 -13.36
C ASP A 261 -1.86 -18.49 -13.22
N ASP A 262 -1.60 -17.60 -14.17
CA ASP A 262 -0.45 -16.68 -14.15
C ASP A 262 -0.70 -15.46 -13.26
N TYR A 263 -1.96 -15.21 -12.82
CA TYR A 263 -2.31 -14.05 -12.02
C TYR A 263 -2.45 -14.40 -10.53
N GLN A 264 -1.40 -14.12 -9.78
CA GLN A 264 -1.37 -14.28 -8.32
C GLN A 264 -1.39 -12.93 -7.62
N ILE A 265 -2.26 -12.77 -6.61
CA ILE A 265 -2.19 -11.60 -5.73
C ILE A 265 -1.04 -11.80 -4.75
N GLU A 266 0.04 -11.06 -4.94
CA GLU A 266 1.27 -11.16 -4.12
C GLU A 266 1.30 -10.17 -2.97
N THR A 267 0.79 -8.95 -3.19
CA THR A 267 0.79 -7.88 -2.18
C THR A 267 -0.30 -6.85 -2.46
N CYS A 268 -0.47 -5.92 -1.56
CA CYS A 268 -1.43 -4.82 -1.63
C CYS A 268 -0.73 -3.48 -1.87
N ASN A 269 -1.49 -2.48 -2.27
CA ASN A 269 -1.02 -1.10 -2.38
C ASN A 269 -1.41 -0.27 -1.14
N PRO A 270 -0.84 0.94 -0.94
CA PRO A 270 -1.10 1.77 0.24
C PRO A 270 -2.57 2.19 0.47
N LEU A 271 -3.44 2.04 -0.52
CA LEU A 271 -4.88 2.37 -0.38
C LEU A 271 -5.69 1.25 0.26
N THR A 272 -5.26 0.01 0.09
CA THR A 272 -5.97 -1.16 0.61
C THR A 272 -5.96 -1.19 2.14
N ASP A 273 -4.86 -0.76 2.73
CA ASP A 273 -4.67 -0.71 4.19
C ASP A 273 -5.65 0.26 4.88
N LYS A 274 -6.01 1.37 4.22
CA LYS A 274 -6.96 2.35 4.77
C LYS A 274 -8.40 1.87 4.81
N ASN A 275 -8.77 0.90 3.99
CA ASN A 275 -10.13 0.38 3.91
C ASN A 275 -10.39 -0.80 4.86
N MET A 276 -9.34 -1.34 5.50
CA MET A 276 -9.43 -2.43 6.47
C MET A 276 -9.38 -1.97 7.93
N ARG A 277 -9.32 -0.68 8.20
CA ARG A 277 -9.52 -0.15 9.55
C ARG A 277 -11.02 -0.18 9.86
N ILE A 278 -11.44 -1.24 10.53
CA ILE A 278 -12.78 -1.34 11.15
C ILE A 278 -12.73 -0.65 12.51
#